data_ffd5f0805ae76586fba1dbc605a46cce
#
_entry.id   ffd5f0805ae76586fba1dbc605a46cce
#
_cell.length_a   1.000
_cell.length_b   1.000
_cell.length_c   1.000
_cell.angle_alpha   90.00
_cell.angle_beta   90.00
_cell.angle_gamma   90.00
#
_symmetry.space_group_name_H-M   'P 1'
#
loop_
_entity.id
_entity.type
_entity.pdbx_description
1 polymer ?
#
loop_
_entity_poly.entity_id
_entity_poly.type
_entity_poly.pdbx_seq_one_letter_code
_entity_poly.pdbx_strand_id
1 'polypeptide(L)'
;MNKSVIFFIITFLMSGSALAEKIRFSTSATNPPFESFDDHNQLSGFDIDLAKALCKRMQAECTFTNQAFDSLIPALKFRKSDAVISSLDITPERSKQVTFSDPYYENSASVVAKKGLYSTFDDFRGKRIGVENGSTHQKFLQDKHPEIKTVAYDSYLSAFTDLKNGRTEGVFGDTVAVHEYLKTNPQLGTAIRKVTDTDYFGTGLGIAVNRDNPALILKINKALWEIKHDGTYNKIIDKWVPEQDIKN
;
A
#
# COMPACT_ATOMS: atom_id res chain seq x y z
N MET A 1 -0.42 80.35 9.59
CA MET A 1 -0.24 79.14 10.49
C MET A 1 -0.88 77.97 9.83
N ASN A 2 -0.09 77.16 9.06
CA ASN A 2 -0.60 75.96 8.38
C ASN A 2 -0.39 74.74 9.30
N LYS A 3 -1.49 74.10 9.68
CA LYS A 3 -1.43 72.80 10.39
C LYS A 3 -1.51 71.68 9.37
N SER A 4 -0.37 71.01 9.11
CA SER A 4 -0.33 69.78 8.33
C SER A 4 -0.78 68.62 9.20
N VAL A 5 -1.88 67.99 8.84
CA VAL A 5 -2.37 66.74 9.47
C VAL A 5 -1.72 65.59 8.69
N ILE A 6 -0.80 64.87 9.36
CA ILE A 6 -0.18 63.63 8.82
C ILE A 6 -1.15 62.47 9.16
N PHE A 7 -1.74 61.89 8.10
CA PHE A 7 -2.59 60.69 8.20
C PHE A 7 -1.69 59.45 8.18
N PHE A 8 -1.56 58.80 9.32
CA PHE A 8 -0.82 57.53 9.45
C PHE A 8 -1.73 56.39 9.03
N ILE A 9 -1.52 55.83 7.83
CA ILE A 9 -2.24 54.62 7.38
C ILE A 9 -1.57 53.42 8.02
N ILE A 10 -2.20 52.83 9.04
CA ILE A 10 -1.80 51.57 9.64
C ILE A 10 -2.35 50.45 8.74
N THR A 11 -1.49 49.90 7.90
CA THR A 11 -1.77 48.67 7.13
C THR A 11 -1.75 47.49 8.07
N PHE A 12 -2.96 47.01 8.47
CA PHE A 12 -3.15 45.82 9.26
C PHE A 12 -2.89 44.62 8.35
N LEU A 13 -1.68 44.03 8.42
CA LEU A 13 -1.34 42.76 7.79
C LEU A 13 -2.13 41.66 8.52
N MET A 14 -3.30 41.31 8.00
CA MET A 14 -4.01 40.08 8.38
C MET A 14 -3.16 38.87 7.95
N SER A 15 -2.30 38.40 8.82
CA SER A 15 -1.69 37.06 8.71
C SER A 15 -2.79 36.02 8.84
N GLY A 16 -3.43 35.67 7.75
CA GLY A 16 -4.35 34.54 7.69
C GLY A 16 -3.57 33.29 8.03
N SER A 17 -3.80 32.72 9.23
CA SER A 17 -3.33 31.39 9.56
C SER A 17 -3.98 30.40 8.56
N ALA A 18 -3.24 29.99 7.52
CA ALA A 18 -3.68 28.91 6.68
C ALA A 18 -3.80 27.66 7.55
N LEU A 19 -5.03 27.23 7.82
CA LEU A 19 -5.27 25.95 8.48
C LEU A 19 -4.70 24.86 7.57
N ALA A 20 -3.82 24.02 8.14
CA ALA A 20 -3.29 22.88 7.41
C ALA A 20 -4.46 21.99 6.96
N GLU A 21 -4.42 21.58 5.68
CA GLU A 21 -5.40 20.65 5.14
C GLU A 21 -5.33 19.33 5.90
N LYS A 22 -6.47 18.78 6.30
CA LYS A 22 -6.52 17.47 6.96
C LYS A 22 -6.78 16.39 5.94
N ILE A 23 -5.94 15.34 5.91
CA ILE A 23 -6.07 14.19 5.02
C ILE A 23 -6.14 12.92 5.87
N ARG A 24 -7.23 12.16 5.71
CA ARG A 24 -7.44 10.89 6.39
C ARG A 24 -7.01 9.76 5.46
N PHE A 25 -5.92 9.10 5.81
CA PHE A 25 -5.47 7.87 5.14
C PHE A 25 -6.08 6.65 5.79
N SER A 26 -6.43 5.64 4.99
CA SER A 26 -6.71 4.28 5.48
C SER A 26 -5.71 3.30 4.86
N THR A 27 -5.42 2.25 5.62
CA THR A 27 -4.47 1.18 5.30
C THR A 27 -4.93 -0.13 5.92
N SER A 28 -4.36 -1.26 5.48
CA SER A 28 -4.55 -2.59 6.09
C SER A 28 -3.21 -3.08 6.63
N ALA A 29 -2.96 -2.86 7.92
CA ALA A 29 -1.65 -3.05 8.53
C ALA A 29 -1.29 -4.53 8.76
N THR A 30 -1.30 -5.33 7.69
CA THR A 30 -1.07 -6.78 7.72
C THR A 30 -0.02 -7.26 6.71
N ASN A 31 0.62 -6.33 5.97
CA ASN A 31 1.51 -6.63 4.85
C ASN A 31 2.92 -6.01 5.01
N PRO A 32 3.71 -6.43 6.04
CA PRO A 32 5.07 -5.94 6.18
C PRO A 32 5.92 -6.34 4.96
N PRO A 33 6.87 -5.49 4.52
CA PRO A 33 7.34 -4.27 5.15
C PRO A 33 6.57 -3.00 4.70
N PHE A 34 5.49 -3.14 3.93
CA PHE A 34 4.73 -1.98 3.43
C PHE A 34 3.93 -1.32 4.55
N GLU A 35 3.08 -2.08 5.25
CA GLU A 35 2.28 -1.59 6.36
C GLU A 35 2.05 -2.68 7.41
N SER A 36 2.32 -2.34 8.65
CA SER A 36 2.16 -3.20 9.82
C SER A 36 2.07 -2.38 11.10
N PHE A 37 1.85 -3.03 12.21
CA PHE A 37 2.07 -2.44 13.52
C PHE A 37 3.49 -2.73 14.01
N ASP A 38 4.12 -1.73 14.62
CA ASP A 38 5.39 -1.89 15.32
C ASP A 38 5.20 -2.44 16.76
N ASP A 39 6.30 -2.64 17.48
CA ASP A 39 6.30 -3.16 18.86
C ASP A 39 5.56 -2.24 19.87
N HIS A 40 5.30 -0.98 19.49
CA HIS A 40 4.54 -0.01 20.27
C HIS A 40 3.09 0.10 19.81
N ASN A 41 2.61 -0.82 18.96
CA ASN A 41 1.28 -0.82 18.37
C ASN A 41 0.98 0.47 17.56
N GLN A 42 2.01 1.03 16.92
CA GLN A 42 1.88 2.17 16.01
C GLN A 42 1.99 1.71 14.57
N LEU A 43 1.21 2.34 13.67
CA LEU A 43 1.30 2.08 12.24
C LEU A 43 2.69 2.45 11.71
N SER A 44 3.33 1.51 11.02
CA SER A 44 4.71 1.55 10.57
C SER A 44 4.85 0.81 9.23
N GLY A 45 5.90 1.12 8.48
CA GLY A 45 6.17 0.48 7.19
C GLY A 45 6.49 1.49 6.10
N PHE A 46 6.84 0.97 4.93
CA PHE A 46 7.17 1.77 3.75
C PHE A 46 6.04 2.74 3.36
N ASP A 47 4.81 2.24 3.27
CA ASP A 47 3.63 3.01 2.89
C ASP A 47 3.32 4.12 3.90
N ILE A 48 3.50 3.83 5.19
CA ILE A 48 3.26 4.80 6.26
C ILE A 48 4.31 5.91 6.23
N ASP A 49 5.58 5.57 6.08
CA ASP A 49 6.65 6.57 5.99
C ASP A 49 6.54 7.39 4.70
N LEU A 50 6.16 6.77 3.58
CA LEU A 50 5.89 7.45 2.32
C LEU A 50 4.76 8.46 2.47
N ALA A 51 3.61 8.04 3.01
CA ALA A 51 2.47 8.92 3.22
C ALA A 51 2.81 10.10 4.16
N LYS A 52 3.54 9.84 5.26
CA LYS A 52 4.04 10.92 6.16
C LYS A 52 4.93 11.93 5.41
N ALA A 53 5.82 11.45 4.54
CA ALA A 53 6.68 12.32 3.73
C ALA A 53 5.87 13.17 2.74
N LEU A 54 4.87 12.56 2.08
CA LEU A 54 3.94 13.29 1.20
C LEU A 54 3.16 14.36 1.96
N CYS A 55 2.62 14.02 3.13
CA CYS A 55 1.88 14.96 3.97
C CYS A 55 2.73 16.16 4.38
N LYS A 56 3.98 15.90 4.79
CA LYS A 56 4.95 16.97 5.10
C LYS A 56 5.19 17.87 3.89
N ARG A 57 5.34 17.28 2.69
CA ARG A 57 5.57 18.05 1.45
C ARG A 57 4.35 18.88 1.06
N MET A 58 3.14 18.36 1.27
CA MET A 58 1.88 19.06 1.02
C MET A 58 1.51 20.08 2.12
N GLN A 59 2.28 20.15 3.21
CA GLN A 59 1.96 20.94 4.42
C GLN A 59 0.58 20.59 5.00
N ALA A 60 0.22 19.30 4.95
CA ALA A 60 -1.04 18.76 5.41
C ALA A 60 -0.87 18.03 6.75
N GLU A 61 -1.94 18.06 7.57
CA GLU A 61 -2.08 17.20 8.76
C GLU A 61 -2.70 15.87 8.33
N CYS A 62 -1.97 14.76 8.50
CA CYS A 62 -2.46 13.45 8.10
C CYS A 62 -2.74 12.53 9.29
N THR A 63 -3.85 11.83 9.20
CA THR A 63 -4.23 10.79 10.15
C THR A 63 -4.30 9.44 9.43
N PHE A 64 -4.09 8.36 10.17
CA PHE A 64 -4.07 7.00 9.62
C PHE A 64 -5.03 6.11 10.40
N THR A 65 -5.82 5.32 9.67
CA THR A 65 -6.78 4.37 10.25
C THR A 65 -6.53 2.99 9.62
N ASN A 66 -6.36 1.99 10.49
CA ASN A 66 -6.29 0.59 10.05
C ASN A 66 -7.68 0.01 9.87
N GLN A 67 -7.89 -0.75 8.79
CA GLN A 67 -9.12 -1.50 8.52
C GLN A 67 -8.84 -2.68 7.58
N ALA A 68 -9.80 -3.59 7.42
CA ALA A 68 -9.67 -4.72 6.52
C ALA A 68 -9.44 -4.27 5.06
N PHE A 69 -8.60 -4.99 4.32
CA PHE A 69 -8.18 -4.63 2.96
C PHE A 69 -9.36 -4.45 1.99
N ASP A 70 -10.30 -5.38 2.00
CA ASP A 70 -11.50 -5.35 1.16
C ASP A 70 -12.42 -4.16 1.43
N SER A 71 -12.29 -3.52 2.60
CA SER A 71 -13.07 -2.33 2.99
C SER A 71 -12.43 -0.99 2.55
N LEU A 72 -11.17 -0.99 2.06
CA LEU A 72 -10.43 0.23 1.74
C LEU A 72 -11.08 1.05 0.62
N ILE A 73 -11.37 0.44 -0.54
CA ILE A 73 -12.03 1.12 -1.65
C ILE A 73 -13.46 1.55 -1.29
N PRO A 74 -14.29 0.72 -0.65
CA PRO A 74 -15.56 1.16 -0.08
C PRO A 74 -15.45 2.39 0.83
N ALA A 75 -14.44 2.46 1.72
CA ALA A 75 -14.24 3.60 2.60
C ALA A 75 -14.00 4.92 1.84
N LEU A 76 -13.23 4.88 0.74
CA LEU A 76 -13.06 6.03 -0.16
C LEU A 76 -14.39 6.45 -0.81
N LYS A 77 -15.16 5.49 -1.33
CA LYS A 77 -16.45 5.75 -2.00
C LYS A 77 -17.45 6.40 -1.05
N PHE A 78 -17.46 5.98 0.21
CA PHE A 78 -18.32 6.55 1.26
C PHE A 78 -17.69 7.73 2.01
N ARG A 79 -16.54 8.25 1.54
CA ARG A 79 -15.83 9.40 2.13
C ARG A 79 -15.48 9.24 3.61
N LYS A 80 -15.29 7.99 4.06
CA LYS A 80 -14.80 7.68 5.41
C LYS A 80 -13.29 7.94 5.52
N SER A 81 -12.56 7.81 4.41
CA SER A 81 -11.18 8.24 4.22
C SER A 81 -11.07 9.12 2.97
N ASP A 82 -10.00 9.91 2.90
CA ASP A 82 -9.71 10.81 1.78
C ASP A 82 -8.73 10.15 0.80
N ALA A 83 -7.83 9.31 1.33
CA ALA A 83 -6.86 8.53 0.58
C ALA A 83 -6.67 7.13 1.17
N VAL A 84 -6.25 6.19 0.33
CA VAL A 84 -5.82 4.84 0.70
C VAL A 84 -4.37 4.66 0.25
N ILE A 85 -3.53 4.18 1.16
CA ILE A 85 -2.19 3.68 0.88
C ILE A 85 -2.03 2.35 1.61
N SER A 86 -1.89 1.25 0.87
CA SER A 86 -1.91 -0.11 1.43
C SER A 86 -1.45 -1.13 0.38
N SER A 87 -0.23 -0.98 -0.12
CA SER A 87 0.30 -1.83 -1.21
C SER A 87 -0.75 -2.15 -2.28
N LEU A 88 -1.52 -1.12 -2.66
CA LEU A 88 -2.72 -1.27 -3.50
C LEU A 88 -2.34 -1.24 -4.99
N ASP A 89 -2.44 -2.39 -5.68
CA ASP A 89 -2.17 -2.49 -7.11
C ASP A 89 -3.09 -1.59 -7.94
N ILE A 90 -2.50 -0.86 -8.88
CA ILE A 90 -3.19 -0.02 -9.87
C ILE A 90 -3.75 -0.92 -10.99
N THR A 91 -4.94 -1.46 -10.80
CA THR A 91 -5.57 -2.33 -11.79
C THR A 91 -6.65 -1.62 -12.60
N PRO A 92 -6.96 -2.08 -13.84
CA PRO A 92 -8.07 -1.53 -14.63
C PRO A 92 -9.42 -1.63 -13.91
N GLU A 93 -9.65 -2.69 -13.13
CA GLU A 93 -10.89 -2.87 -12.38
C GLU A 93 -11.03 -1.87 -11.23
N ARG A 94 -9.97 -1.67 -10.45
CA ARG A 94 -9.95 -0.68 -9.35
C ARG A 94 -10.03 0.75 -9.87
N SER A 95 -9.38 1.04 -11.02
CA SER A 95 -9.37 2.37 -11.66
C SER A 95 -10.76 2.80 -12.16
N LYS A 96 -11.70 1.87 -12.35
CA LYS A 96 -13.10 2.20 -12.61
C LYS A 96 -13.82 2.75 -11.38
N GLN A 97 -13.32 2.48 -10.18
CA GLN A 97 -13.96 2.81 -8.91
C GLN A 97 -13.33 4.01 -8.20
N VAL A 98 -12.00 4.17 -8.31
CA VAL A 98 -11.20 5.20 -7.65
C VAL A 98 -10.23 5.84 -8.63
N THR A 99 -9.60 6.94 -8.25
CA THR A 99 -8.48 7.53 -9.00
C THR A 99 -7.18 7.22 -8.28
N PHE A 100 -6.18 6.73 -9.02
CA PHE A 100 -4.86 6.43 -8.48
C PHE A 100 -3.86 7.54 -8.73
N SER A 101 -2.86 7.62 -7.86
CA SER A 101 -1.64 8.37 -8.09
C SER A 101 -0.80 7.71 -9.19
N ASP A 102 0.26 8.39 -9.61
CA ASP A 102 1.36 7.73 -10.30
C ASP A 102 1.89 6.58 -9.43
N PRO A 103 2.40 5.49 -10.02
CA PRO A 103 2.90 4.36 -9.25
C PRO A 103 4.09 4.78 -8.39
N TYR A 104 4.05 4.38 -7.12
CA TYR A 104 5.15 4.65 -6.20
C TYR A 104 6.12 3.48 -6.06
N TYR A 105 5.69 2.25 -6.40
CA TYR A 105 6.51 1.04 -6.33
C TYR A 105 6.11 0.05 -7.42
N GLU A 106 7.09 -0.61 -8.06
CA GLU A 106 6.83 -1.73 -8.97
C GLU A 106 6.56 -2.99 -8.16
N ASN A 107 5.45 -3.68 -8.46
CA ASN A 107 5.03 -4.85 -7.71
C ASN A 107 5.08 -6.12 -8.54
N SER A 108 5.24 -7.25 -7.87
CA SER A 108 5.07 -8.58 -8.39
C SER A 108 4.56 -9.50 -7.29
N ALA A 109 3.94 -10.61 -7.68
CA ALA A 109 3.39 -11.58 -6.74
C ALA A 109 4.23 -12.86 -6.67
N SER A 110 4.23 -13.55 -5.52
CA SER A 110 4.94 -14.81 -5.32
C SER A 110 4.16 -15.74 -4.42
N VAL A 111 4.33 -17.05 -4.62
CA VAL A 111 3.78 -18.06 -3.72
C VAL A 111 4.87 -18.54 -2.78
N VAL A 112 4.61 -18.47 -1.47
CA VAL A 112 5.43 -19.14 -0.45
C VAL A 112 4.79 -20.46 -0.06
N ALA A 113 5.62 -21.50 0.10
CA ALA A 113 5.20 -22.83 0.50
C ALA A 113 6.35 -23.55 1.24
N LYS A 114 6.13 -24.78 1.66
CA LYS A 114 7.20 -25.63 2.21
C LYS A 114 8.26 -25.88 1.14
N LYS A 115 9.54 -25.68 1.49
CA LYS A 115 10.67 -25.83 0.57
C LYS A 115 10.66 -27.16 -0.19
N GLY A 116 10.87 -27.05 -1.53
CA GLY A 116 11.09 -28.19 -2.39
C GLY A 116 9.86 -29.04 -2.73
N LEU A 117 8.66 -28.65 -2.28
CA LEU A 117 7.44 -29.42 -2.57
C LEU A 117 6.69 -28.91 -3.81
N TYR A 118 6.80 -27.65 -4.15
CA TYR A 118 6.03 -26.99 -5.21
C TYR A 118 6.93 -26.03 -5.98
N SER A 119 6.69 -25.93 -7.31
CA SER A 119 7.46 -25.06 -8.22
C SER A 119 6.59 -24.39 -9.29
N THR A 120 5.38 -24.90 -9.52
CA THR A 120 4.42 -24.40 -10.52
C THR A 120 3.01 -24.33 -9.90
N PHE A 121 2.10 -23.61 -10.53
CA PHE A 121 0.69 -23.60 -10.12
C PHE A 121 0.04 -24.99 -10.28
N ASP A 122 0.46 -25.80 -11.26
CA ASP A 122 -0.06 -27.16 -11.46
C ASP A 122 0.23 -28.08 -10.25
N ASP A 123 1.34 -27.88 -9.55
CA ASP A 123 1.68 -28.65 -8.34
C ASP A 123 0.67 -28.39 -7.20
N PHE A 124 -0.04 -27.25 -7.24
CA PHE A 124 -1.08 -26.89 -6.28
C PHE A 124 -2.49 -27.34 -6.67
N ARG A 125 -2.67 -28.09 -7.74
CA ARG A 125 -3.97 -28.62 -8.15
C ARG A 125 -4.65 -29.38 -7.00
N GLY A 126 -5.86 -28.96 -6.63
CA GLY A 126 -6.62 -29.51 -5.50
C GLY A 126 -6.08 -29.11 -4.10
N LYS A 127 -4.99 -28.35 -4.01
CA LYS A 127 -4.39 -27.85 -2.76
C LYS A 127 -5.01 -26.50 -2.37
N ARG A 128 -4.76 -26.08 -1.13
CA ARG A 128 -5.25 -24.80 -0.59
C ARG A 128 -4.14 -23.77 -0.63
N ILE A 129 -4.41 -22.62 -1.23
CA ILE A 129 -3.54 -21.45 -1.16
C ILE A 129 -4.28 -20.34 -0.44
N GLY A 130 -3.65 -19.80 0.62
CA GLY A 130 -4.12 -18.64 1.36
C GLY A 130 -3.85 -17.35 0.60
N VAL A 131 -4.80 -16.42 0.64
CA VAL A 131 -4.71 -15.08 0.07
C VAL A 131 -5.41 -14.09 1.00
N GLU A 132 -5.10 -12.80 0.88
CA GLU A 132 -5.88 -11.77 1.55
C GLU A 132 -7.19 -11.51 0.79
N ASN A 133 -8.29 -11.36 1.52
CA ASN A 133 -9.61 -11.13 0.95
C ASN A 133 -9.69 -9.79 0.20
N GLY A 134 -10.24 -9.79 -1.02
CA GLY A 134 -10.31 -8.61 -1.89
C GLY A 134 -9.00 -8.26 -2.60
N SER A 135 -7.94 -9.08 -2.43
CA SER A 135 -6.66 -8.87 -3.12
C SER A 135 -6.71 -9.28 -4.60
N THR A 136 -5.77 -8.76 -5.36
CA THR A 136 -5.49 -9.16 -6.75
C THR A 136 -5.04 -10.62 -6.84
N HIS A 137 -4.35 -11.09 -5.81
CA HIS A 137 -3.92 -12.49 -5.66
C HIS A 137 -5.10 -13.46 -5.57
N GLN A 138 -6.14 -13.09 -4.80
CA GLN A 138 -7.38 -13.85 -4.72
C GLN A 138 -8.04 -13.96 -6.10
N LYS A 139 -8.21 -12.82 -6.78
CA LYS A 139 -8.84 -12.77 -8.09
C LYS A 139 -8.05 -13.56 -9.14
N PHE A 140 -6.72 -13.43 -9.15
CA PHE A 140 -5.85 -14.17 -10.06
C PHE A 140 -6.03 -15.69 -9.92
N LEU A 141 -5.99 -16.22 -8.69
CA LEU A 141 -6.17 -17.66 -8.49
C LEU A 141 -7.57 -18.11 -8.90
N GLN A 142 -8.60 -17.37 -8.56
CA GLN A 142 -9.98 -17.72 -8.91
C GLN A 142 -10.22 -17.77 -10.42
N ASP A 143 -9.62 -16.85 -11.17
CA ASP A 143 -9.84 -16.73 -12.62
C ASP A 143 -8.89 -17.62 -13.44
N LYS A 144 -7.62 -17.71 -13.06
CA LYS A 144 -6.57 -18.40 -13.83
C LYS A 144 -6.30 -19.82 -13.36
N HIS A 145 -6.55 -20.09 -12.08
CA HIS A 145 -6.26 -21.39 -11.45
C HIS A 145 -7.43 -21.90 -10.60
N PRO A 146 -8.65 -22.05 -11.20
CA PRO A 146 -9.84 -22.49 -10.47
C PRO A 146 -9.70 -23.90 -9.87
N GLU A 147 -8.73 -24.69 -10.34
CA GLU A 147 -8.38 -25.99 -9.79
C GLU A 147 -7.68 -25.91 -8.41
N ILE A 148 -7.18 -24.72 -8.03
CA ILE A 148 -6.60 -24.45 -6.71
C ILE A 148 -7.71 -24.00 -5.76
N LYS A 149 -7.72 -24.55 -4.56
CA LYS A 149 -8.67 -24.13 -3.52
C LYS A 149 -8.18 -22.82 -2.88
N THR A 150 -8.66 -21.70 -3.37
CA THR A 150 -8.34 -20.37 -2.82
C THR A 150 -9.02 -20.20 -1.46
N VAL A 151 -8.24 -19.90 -0.41
CA VAL A 151 -8.72 -19.64 0.95
C VAL A 151 -8.47 -18.16 1.27
N ALA A 152 -9.54 -17.38 1.37
CA ALA A 152 -9.46 -15.96 1.68
C ALA A 152 -9.38 -15.73 3.19
N TYR A 153 -8.47 -14.86 3.62
CA TYR A 153 -8.24 -14.46 5.00
C TYR A 153 -8.43 -12.94 5.15
N ASP A 154 -8.79 -12.52 6.33
CA ASP A 154 -8.91 -11.08 6.66
C ASP A 154 -7.55 -10.38 6.70
N SER A 155 -6.46 -11.14 6.74
CA SER A 155 -5.10 -10.62 6.77
C SER A 155 -4.08 -11.66 6.27
N TYR A 156 -2.96 -11.18 5.71
CA TYR A 156 -1.82 -12.06 5.41
C TYR A 156 -1.25 -12.74 6.66
N LEU A 157 -1.26 -12.07 7.81
CA LEU A 157 -0.81 -12.68 9.07
C LEU A 157 -1.60 -13.98 9.40
N SER A 158 -2.91 -13.96 9.21
CA SER A 158 -3.77 -15.15 9.39
C SER A 158 -3.47 -16.22 8.34
N ALA A 159 -3.27 -15.84 7.07
CA ALA A 159 -2.91 -16.76 5.99
C ALA A 159 -1.57 -17.45 6.26
N PHE A 160 -0.54 -16.71 6.67
CA PHE A 160 0.77 -17.26 7.02
C PHE A 160 0.72 -18.15 8.27
N THR A 161 -0.11 -17.81 9.26
CA THR A 161 -0.33 -18.64 10.44
C THR A 161 -0.90 -19.99 10.04
N ASP A 162 -1.86 -20.03 9.13
CA ASP A 162 -2.45 -21.27 8.65
C ASP A 162 -1.50 -22.07 7.75
N LEU A 163 -0.65 -21.42 6.95
CA LEU A 163 0.44 -22.08 6.25
C LEU A 163 1.42 -22.77 7.22
N LYS A 164 1.83 -22.08 8.28
CA LYS A 164 2.72 -22.62 9.31
C LYS A 164 2.11 -23.84 10.02
N ASN A 165 0.81 -23.80 10.24
CA ASN A 165 0.06 -24.90 10.87
C ASN A 165 -0.33 -26.03 9.90
N GLY A 166 0.04 -25.94 8.60
CA GLY A 166 -0.29 -26.95 7.59
C GLY A 166 -1.76 -26.98 7.19
N ARG A 167 -2.53 -25.94 7.49
CA ARG A 167 -3.94 -25.81 7.07
C ARG A 167 -4.08 -25.33 5.63
N THR A 168 -3.05 -24.66 5.10
CA THR A 168 -2.87 -24.37 3.68
C THR A 168 -1.51 -24.89 3.22
N GLU A 169 -1.36 -25.14 1.92
CA GLU A 169 -0.13 -25.60 1.31
C GLU A 169 0.76 -24.48 0.81
N GLY A 170 0.19 -23.27 0.64
CA GLY A 170 0.90 -22.05 0.24
C GLY A 170 0.16 -20.79 0.65
N VAL A 171 0.84 -19.65 0.55
CA VAL A 171 0.27 -18.30 0.59
C VAL A 171 0.75 -17.55 -0.63
N PHE A 172 -0.16 -16.86 -1.32
CA PHE A 172 0.13 -16.04 -2.49
C PHE A 172 -0.06 -14.57 -2.13
N GLY A 173 0.97 -13.79 -2.30
CA GLY A 173 1.02 -12.38 -1.91
C GLY A 173 2.12 -11.61 -2.64
N ASP A 174 2.30 -10.34 -2.29
CA ASP A 174 3.34 -9.49 -2.82
C ASP A 174 4.72 -10.11 -2.60
N THR A 175 5.57 -10.11 -3.62
CA THR A 175 6.90 -10.74 -3.56
C THR A 175 7.72 -10.25 -2.37
N VAL A 176 7.72 -8.94 -2.10
CA VAL A 176 8.48 -8.36 -0.98
C VAL A 176 7.94 -8.83 0.37
N ALA A 177 6.61 -8.86 0.55
CA ALA A 177 6.00 -9.35 1.79
C ALA A 177 6.25 -10.85 2.02
N VAL A 178 6.20 -11.65 0.96
CA VAL A 178 6.60 -13.07 1.00
C VAL A 178 8.06 -13.22 1.45
N HIS A 179 8.98 -12.43 0.89
CA HIS A 179 10.38 -12.48 1.27
C HIS A 179 10.60 -12.03 2.72
N GLU A 180 9.90 -11.00 3.18
CA GLU A 180 9.96 -10.57 4.57
C GLU A 180 9.56 -11.69 5.53
N TYR A 181 8.45 -12.38 5.22
CA TYR A 181 8.00 -13.52 6.00
C TYR A 181 9.01 -14.68 6.03
N LEU A 182 9.71 -14.94 4.92
CA LEU A 182 10.71 -16.01 4.84
C LEU A 182 11.92 -15.78 5.74
N LYS A 183 12.27 -14.54 6.11
CA LYS A 183 13.42 -14.22 6.98
C LYS A 183 13.34 -14.95 8.33
N THR A 184 12.15 -15.13 8.86
CA THR A 184 11.90 -15.76 10.15
C THR A 184 11.35 -17.19 10.06
N ASN A 185 11.18 -17.72 8.84
CA ASN A 185 10.58 -19.04 8.59
C ASN A 185 11.43 -19.89 7.64
N PRO A 186 12.63 -20.35 8.06
CA PRO A 186 13.61 -20.99 7.19
C PRO A 186 13.18 -22.32 6.57
N GLN A 187 12.12 -22.95 7.11
CA GLN A 187 11.53 -24.18 6.56
C GLN A 187 10.65 -23.92 5.33
N LEU A 188 10.27 -22.66 5.07
CA LEU A 188 9.52 -22.22 3.91
C LEU A 188 10.44 -21.67 2.84
N GLY A 189 9.93 -21.57 1.63
CA GLY A 189 10.63 -20.98 0.49
C GLY A 189 9.66 -20.45 -0.54
N THR A 190 10.17 -19.63 -1.46
CA THR A 190 9.40 -19.16 -2.61
C THR A 190 9.20 -20.31 -3.58
N ALA A 191 7.97 -20.76 -3.73
CA ALA A 191 7.59 -21.83 -4.66
C ALA A 191 7.42 -21.30 -6.09
N ILE A 192 6.74 -20.15 -6.23
CA ILE A 192 6.53 -19.49 -7.53
C ILE A 192 6.98 -18.03 -7.37
N ARG A 193 7.82 -17.58 -8.30
CA ARG A 193 8.48 -16.26 -8.20
C ARG A 193 7.96 -15.30 -9.27
N LYS A 194 7.78 -14.03 -8.88
CA LYS A 194 7.60 -12.87 -9.77
C LYS A 194 6.50 -13.06 -10.83
N VAL A 195 5.30 -13.41 -10.37
CA VAL A 195 4.11 -13.37 -11.22
C VAL A 195 3.78 -11.90 -11.53
N THR A 196 3.72 -11.54 -12.82
CA THR A 196 3.58 -10.15 -13.29
C THR A 196 2.48 -10.00 -14.36
N ASP A 197 1.33 -10.64 -14.17
CA ASP A 197 0.20 -10.48 -15.08
C ASP A 197 -0.44 -9.08 -14.86
N THR A 198 -0.27 -8.18 -15.84
CA THR A 198 -0.71 -6.78 -15.72
C THR A 198 -2.21 -6.60 -15.67
N ASP A 199 -2.99 -7.56 -16.15
CA ASP A 199 -4.45 -7.53 -16.03
C ASP A 199 -4.91 -7.68 -14.56
N TYR A 200 -4.10 -8.35 -13.74
CA TYR A 200 -4.36 -8.60 -12.33
C TYR A 200 -3.52 -7.72 -11.40
N PHE A 201 -2.21 -7.64 -11.61
CA PHE A 201 -1.29 -6.90 -10.73
C PHE A 201 -1.01 -5.48 -11.20
N GLY A 202 -1.60 -5.09 -12.34
CA GLY A 202 -1.58 -3.70 -12.82
C GLY A 202 -0.18 -3.21 -13.21
N THR A 203 0.04 -1.91 -12.95
CA THR A 203 1.27 -1.19 -13.32
C THR A 203 2.12 -0.78 -12.13
N GLY A 204 1.87 -1.36 -10.97
CA GLY A 204 2.54 -1.07 -9.71
C GLY A 204 1.57 -0.64 -8.61
N LEU A 205 2.12 -0.28 -7.45
CA LEU A 205 1.37 0.18 -6.29
C LEU A 205 1.07 1.68 -6.37
N GLY A 206 -0.15 2.08 -6.05
CA GLY A 206 -0.58 3.47 -6.09
C GLY A 206 -1.41 3.90 -4.89
N ILE A 207 -1.44 5.21 -4.65
CA ILE A 207 -2.32 5.81 -3.65
C ILE A 207 -3.66 6.07 -4.31
N ALA A 208 -4.75 5.55 -3.74
CA ALA A 208 -6.09 5.76 -4.26
C ALA A 208 -6.80 6.89 -3.54
N VAL A 209 -7.59 7.68 -4.29
CA VAL A 209 -8.50 8.70 -3.78
C VAL A 209 -9.88 8.54 -4.39
N ASN A 210 -10.90 9.16 -3.77
CA ASN A 210 -12.24 9.21 -4.37
C ASN A 210 -12.18 9.94 -5.72
N ARG A 211 -12.89 9.43 -6.73
CA ARG A 211 -12.94 10.02 -8.09
C ARG A 211 -13.42 11.47 -8.12
N ASP A 212 -14.21 11.85 -7.14
CA ASP A 212 -14.73 13.22 -7.01
C ASP A 212 -13.70 14.19 -6.39
N ASN A 213 -12.48 13.73 -6.07
CA ASN A 213 -11.42 14.55 -5.50
C ASN A 213 -10.15 14.59 -6.37
N PRO A 214 -10.22 15.08 -7.62
CA PRO A 214 -9.06 15.16 -8.50
C PRO A 214 -7.97 16.14 -7.99
N ALA A 215 -8.35 17.12 -7.18
CA ALA A 215 -7.39 18.07 -6.61
C ALA A 215 -6.41 17.39 -5.65
N LEU A 216 -6.86 16.43 -4.85
CA LEU A 216 -6.00 15.71 -3.92
C LEU A 216 -4.99 14.84 -4.67
N ILE A 217 -5.42 14.14 -5.75
CA ILE A 217 -4.48 13.30 -6.52
C ILE A 217 -3.37 14.12 -7.18
N LEU A 218 -3.68 15.32 -7.68
CA LEU A 218 -2.68 16.21 -8.26
C LEU A 218 -1.66 16.68 -7.21
N LYS A 219 -2.11 16.98 -5.98
CA LYS A 219 -1.21 17.31 -4.86
C LYS A 219 -0.32 16.13 -4.48
N ILE A 220 -0.90 14.92 -4.38
CA ILE A 220 -0.16 13.69 -4.08
C ILE A 220 0.89 13.43 -5.15
N ASN A 221 0.54 13.48 -6.44
CA ASN A 221 1.50 13.24 -7.53
C ASN A 221 2.62 14.27 -7.55
N LYS A 222 2.30 15.55 -7.33
CA LYS A 222 3.34 16.59 -7.20
C LYS A 222 4.28 16.31 -6.05
N ALA A 223 3.75 15.99 -4.86
CA ALA A 223 4.55 15.65 -3.69
C ALA A 223 5.39 14.38 -3.91
N LEU A 224 4.82 13.36 -4.57
CA LEU A 224 5.52 12.11 -4.91
C LEU A 224 6.68 12.37 -5.87
N TRP A 225 6.45 13.18 -6.89
CA TRP A 225 7.50 13.61 -7.81
C TRP A 225 8.64 14.33 -7.05
N GLU A 226 8.32 15.29 -6.20
CA GLU A 226 9.29 16.06 -5.43
C GLU A 226 10.16 15.16 -4.52
N ILE A 227 9.54 14.24 -3.74
CA ILE A 227 10.30 13.37 -2.83
C ILE A 227 11.13 12.31 -3.58
N LYS A 228 10.73 11.92 -4.80
CA LYS A 228 11.54 11.06 -5.67
C LYS A 228 12.80 11.76 -6.17
N HIS A 229 12.73 13.11 -6.40
CA HIS A 229 13.85 13.88 -6.94
C HIS A 229 14.79 14.46 -5.87
N ASP A 230 14.34 14.63 -4.61
CA ASP A 230 15.19 15.17 -3.53
C ASP A 230 15.88 14.08 -2.67
N GLY A 231 15.70 12.81 -3.05
CA GLY A 231 16.30 11.67 -2.35
C GLY A 231 15.55 11.21 -1.11
N THR A 232 14.42 11.84 -0.74
CA THR A 232 13.59 11.41 0.40
C THR A 232 13.02 10.01 0.15
N TYR A 233 12.51 9.75 -1.06
CA TYR A 233 12.00 8.44 -1.45
C TYR A 233 13.06 7.35 -1.32
N ASN A 234 14.30 7.60 -1.78
CA ASN A 234 15.40 6.62 -1.71
C ASN A 234 15.71 6.23 -0.25
N LYS A 235 15.71 7.21 0.66
CA LYS A 235 15.92 6.93 2.10
C LYS A 235 14.81 6.05 2.70
N ILE A 236 13.57 6.21 2.23
CA ILE A 236 12.43 5.42 2.71
C ILE A 236 12.52 4.00 2.15
N ILE A 237 12.79 3.84 0.84
CA ILE A 237 12.90 2.51 0.24
C ILE A 237 14.08 1.72 0.79
N ASP A 238 15.25 2.35 0.96
CA ASP A 238 16.45 1.71 1.53
C ASP A 238 16.22 1.23 2.97
N LYS A 239 15.37 1.93 3.72
CA LYS A 239 15.00 1.54 5.09
C LYS A 239 14.13 0.29 5.14
N TRP A 240 13.17 0.16 4.22
CA TRP A 240 12.11 -0.84 4.31
C TRP A 240 12.25 -1.99 3.31
N VAL A 241 12.79 -1.70 2.12
CA VAL A 241 12.88 -2.64 0.99
C VAL A 241 14.29 -2.57 0.38
N PRO A 242 15.35 -2.94 1.12
CA PRO A 242 16.70 -2.87 0.60
C PRO A 242 16.86 -3.79 -0.62
N GLU A 243 17.60 -3.32 -1.66
CA GLU A 243 17.79 -4.06 -2.94
C GLU A 243 18.25 -5.51 -2.78
N GLN A 244 18.93 -5.85 -1.69
CA GLN A 244 19.41 -7.20 -1.41
C GLN A 244 18.26 -8.20 -1.22
N ASP A 245 17.09 -7.72 -0.79
CA ASP A 245 15.91 -8.54 -0.52
C ASP A 245 15.08 -8.80 -1.78
N ILE A 246 15.33 -8.06 -2.88
CA ILE A 246 14.59 -8.16 -4.15
C ILE A 246 15.29 -9.07 -5.16
N LYS A 247 16.61 -9.24 -5.05
CA LYS A 247 17.46 -9.95 -6.03
C LYS A 247 17.54 -11.47 -5.79
N ASN A 248 17.03 -11.98 -4.69
CA ASN A 248 16.98 -13.40 -4.34
C ASN A 248 15.57 -13.94 -4.52
#